data_f9a5a9c0343bd14960bade32d1452e77
#
_entry.id   f9a5a9c0343bd14960bade32d1452e77
#
_cell.length_a   1.000
_cell.length_b   1.000
_cell.length_c   1.000
_cell.angle_alpha   90.00
_cell.angle_beta   90.00
_cell.angle_gamma   90.00
#
_symmetry.space_group_name_H-M   'P 1'
#
loop_
_entity.id
_entity.type
_entity.pdbx_description
1 polymer ?
#
loop_
_entity_poly.entity_id
_entity_poly.type
_entity_poly.pdbx_seq_one_letter_code
_entity_poly.pdbx_strand_id
1 'polypeptide(L)'
;MLSGRLPSGMMVTTGQPPPATRTGLSEPRLTTDEIVTGALDDLTPAPGWPRPVLLDRDLLILVTHGHGSAELDFRAVPCRPGTLLRARPGQALRCLGTQLDATVVSWGPDALRGLDVDPDAVPTHRQLAGEDEDAVISEVTQLAVDADRHALVPAAAALLRHQLAVLLLRLSLLPHPGEAPSPRAEAETFRRLCREVERGYRRTRRVEDYAAQIGCSVRTLTRACLAVTGRSAKQVIDERVALQACRLLAATDDPIARIGRRLGFPEPTNFGRFFTREVGVSPGAFRAAREQPLPVRPVRPRPPADSPVPAGRA
;
A
#
# COMPACT_ATOMS: atom_id res chain seq x y z
N MET A 1 50.42 11.70 64.50
CA MET A 1 49.19 11.34 65.16
C MET A 1 48.03 11.73 64.26
N LEU A 2 47.12 10.85 64.14
CA LEU A 2 45.79 10.87 63.52
C LEU A 2 45.69 10.30 62.09
N SER A 3 45.40 9.06 62.15
CA SER A 3 44.86 8.12 61.20
C SER A 3 43.48 8.60 60.71
N GLY A 4 43.26 8.61 59.42
CA GLY A 4 41.98 8.85 58.76
C GLY A 4 41.77 7.82 57.64
N ARG A 5 40.96 6.81 57.97
CA ARG A 5 40.50 5.76 57.05
C ARG A 5 39.64 6.33 55.93
N LEU A 6 39.92 5.91 54.69
CA LEU A 6 39.01 6.01 53.56
C LEU A 6 38.03 4.84 53.59
N PRO A 7 36.73 5.05 53.34
CA PRO A 7 35.79 3.96 53.18
C PRO A 7 35.80 3.43 51.75
N SER A 8 35.98 2.13 51.62
CA SER A 8 35.72 1.33 50.44
C SER A 8 34.24 1.38 50.07
N GLY A 9 33.92 1.30 48.78
CA GLY A 9 32.65 0.82 48.29
C GLY A 9 31.92 1.81 47.40
N MET A 10 32.36 2.00 46.17
CA MET A 10 31.51 2.50 45.10
C MET A 10 31.23 1.35 44.15
N MET A 11 30.07 0.71 44.37
CA MET A 11 29.46 -0.24 43.41
C MET A 11 29.15 0.53 42.14
N VAL A 12 29.71 0.10 41.03
CA VAL A 12 29.32 0.51 39.69
C VAL A 12 28.01 -0.18 39.38
N THR A 13 26.91 0.52 39.55
CA THR A 13 25.62 0.11 39.00
C THR A 13 25.65 0.32 37.51
N THR A 14 25.69 -0.78 36.77
CA THR A 14 25.41 -0.86 35.36
C THR A 14 24.02 -0.27 35.11
N GLY A 15 23.97 0.98 34.69
CA GLY A 15 22.76 1.65 34.32
C GLY A 15 22.16 0.98 33.08
N GLN A 16 21.03 0.34 33.31
CA GLN A 16 20.11 -0.09 32.25
C GLN A 16 19.69 1.16 31.47
N PRO A 17 19.78 1.19 30.14
CA PRO A 17 19.33 2.33 29.38
C PRO A 17 17.83 2.53 29.63
N PRO A 18 17.38 3.80 29.79
CA PRO A 18 15.97 4.07 30.01
C PRO A 18 15.14 3.51 28.86
N PRO A 19 13.92 2.98 29.13
CA PRO A 19 13.02 2.53 28.09
C PRO A 19 12.76 3.72 27.16
N ALA A 20 12.93 3.50 25.85
CA ALA A 20 12.62 4.49 24.84
C ALA A 20 11.22 5.03 25.10
N THR A 21 11.16 6.30 25.50
CA THR A 21 9.93 7.04 25.68
C THR A 21 9.24 7.09 24.33
N ARG A 22 8.23 6.26 24.14
CA ARG A 22 7.23 6.49 23.11
C ARG A 22 6.61 7.82 23.43
N THR A 23 7.05 8.86 22.75
CA THR A 23 6.37 10.14 22.72
C THR A 23 5.05 9.89 21.98
N GLY A 24 4.06 9.44 22.75
CA GLY A 24 2.69 9.36 22.29
C GLY A 24 2.16 10.77 22.14
N LEU A 25 2.37 11.37 21.00
CA LEU A 25 1.37 12.27 20.47
C LEU A 25 0.21 11.35 20.11
N SER A 26 -0.84 11.38 20.92
CA SER A 26 -2.14 10.81 20.60
C SER A 26 -2.62 11.55 19.37
N GLU A 27 -2.28 11.06 18.19
CA GLU A 27 -3.02 11.41 16.99
C GLU A 27 -4.49 11.11 17.29
N PRO A 28 -5.41 12.04 17.03
CA PRO A 28 -6.83 11.77 17.17
C PRO A 28 -7.10 10.52 16.35
N ARG A 29 -7.58 9.44 17.00
CA ARG A 29 -7.93 8.20 16.29
C ARG A 29 -9.05 8.55 15.34
N LEU A 30 -8.73 8.61 14.05
CA LEU A 30 -9.71 8.82 13.01
C LEU A 30 -10.82 7.78 13.16
N THR A 31 -12.06 8.20 13.05
CA THR A 31 -13.21 7.30 13.15
C THR A 31 -13.27 6.39 11.91
N THR A 32 -13.92 5.23 12.04
CA THR A 32 -13.99 4.24 10.95
C THR A 32 -14.81 4.70 9.75
N ASP A 33 -15.62 5.74 9.90
CA ASP A 33 -16.47 6.35 8.87
C ASP A 33 -15.91 7.69 8.35
N GLU A 34 -14.81 8.18 8.90
CA GLU A 34 -14.23 9.48 8.55
C GLU A 34 -13.56 9.45 7.18
N ILE A 35 -13.77 10.53 6.43
CA ILE A 35 -13.10 10.83 5.16
C ILE A 35 -12.18 12.00 5.40
N VAL A 36 -10.91 11.83 5.06
CA VAL A 36 -9.86 12.84 5.27
C VAL A 36 -9.15 13.10 3.96
N THR A 37 -8.85 14.36 3.71
CA THR A 37 -8.02 14.79 2.58
C THR A 37 -6.70 15.37 3.08
N GLY A 38 -5.64 15.25 2.28
CA GLY A 38 -4.32 15.73 2.64
C GLY A 38 -3.36 15.71 1.47
N ALA A 39 -2.11 16.01 1.74
CA ALA A 39 -1.01 15.93 0.79
C ALA A 39 -0.34 14.55 0.84
N LEU A 40 0.45 14.25 -0.18
CA LEU A 40 1.21 13.00 -0.26
C LEU A 40 2.20 12.85 0.91
N ASP A 41 2.82 13.95 1.31
CA ASP A 41 3.81 13.97 2.39
C ASP A 41 3.20 13.69 3.78
N ASP A 42 1.89 13.89 3.94
CA ASP A 42 1.19 13.57 5.19
C ASP A 42 1.11 12.06 5.45
N LEU A 43 1.31 11.23 4.42
CA LEU A 43 1.29 9.78 4.54
C LEU A 43 2.56 9.18 5.15
N THR A 44 3.67 9.91 5.19
CA THR A 44 4.94 9.41 5.68
C THR A 44 5.45 10.17 6.89
N PRO A 45 5.92 9.47 7.95
CA PRO A 45 6.54 10.12 9.10
C PRO A 45 7.94 10.69 8.81
N ALA A 46 8.54 10.35 7.66
CA ALA A 46 9.90 10.75 7.32
C ALA A 46 10.00 11.19 5.85
N PRO A 47 10.61 12.37 5.59
CA PRO A 47 10.77 12.87 4.24
C PRO A 47 11.61 11.89 3.38
N GLY A 48 11.29 11.87 2.07
CA GLY A 48 12.00 11.02 1.11
C GLY A 48 11.66 9.53 1.17
N TRP A 49 10.66 9.14 1.94
CA TRP A 49 10.13 7.77 1.97
C TRP A 49 11.23 6.68 2.12
N PRO A 50 12.03 6.70 3.19
CA PRO A 50 13.13 5.76 3.38
C PRO A 50 12.65 4.31 3.42
N ARG A 51 11.43 4.08 3.90
CA ARG A 51 10.73 2.78 3.94
C ARG A 51 9.31 2.92 3.41
N PRO A 52 8.70 1.84 2.90
CA PRO A 52 7.27 1.88 2.58
C PRO A 52 6.42 2.04 3.85
N VAL A 53 5.32 2.75 3.71
CA VAL A 53 4.30 2.89 4.76
C VAL A 53 3.27 1.78 4.58
N LEU A 54 2.91 1.11 5.67
CA LEU A 54 1.83 0.14 5.69
C LEU A 54 0.52 0.87 5.94
N LEU A 55 -0.36 0.86 4.96
CA LEU A 55 -1.60 1.59 4.99
C LEU A 55 -2.62 0.93 5.93
N ASP A 56 -3.36 1.72 6.66
CA ASP A 56 -4.44 1.27 7.56
C ASP A 56 -5.83 1.67 7.05
N ARG A 57 -5.90 2.51 6.01
CA ARG A 57 -7.12 3.04 5.38
C ARG A 57 -7.08 2.81 3.87
N ASP A 58 -8.25 2.90 3.24
CA ASP A 58 -8.35 3.05 1.79
C ASP A 58 -7.84 4.43 1.39
N LEU A 59 -7.11 4.50 0.28
CA LEU A 59 -6.57 5.73 -0.28
C LEU A 59 -6.88 5.86 -1.75
N LEU A 60 -7.18 7.08 -2.16
CA LEU A 60 -7.15 7.52 -3.54
C LEU A 60 -6.12 8.66 -3.63
N ILE A 61 -5.14 8.52 -4.50
CA ILE A 61 -4.03 9.46 -4.66
C ILE A 61 -4.10 9.99 -6.09
N LEU A 62 -4.33 11.29 -6.24
CA LEU A 62 -4.31 11.99 -7.53
C LEU A 62 -3.05 12.84 -7.62
N VAL A 63 -2.15 12.48 -8.53
CA VAL A 63 -0.93 13.25 -8.79
C VAL A 63 -1.29 14.53 -9.51
N THR A 64 -0.94 15.68 -8.91
CA THR A 64 -1.23 17.02 -9.43
C THR A 64 -0.04 17.65 -10.12
N HIS A 65 1.17 17.47 -9.56
CA HIS A 65 2.40 18.04 -10.11
C HIS A 65 3.58 17.07 -10.01
N GLY A 66 4.59 17.34 -10.82
CA GLY A 66 5.84 16.59 -10.76
C GLY A 66 5.84 15.27 -11.51
N HIS A 67 6.98 14.58 -11.44
CA HIS A 67 7.21 13.28 -12.08
C HIS A 67 8.02 12.40 -11.15
N GLY A 68 7.62 11.14 -11.05
CA GLY A 68 8.29 10.17 -10.19
C GLY A 68 7.75 8.78 -10.40
N SER A 69 7.82 7.96 -9.37
CA SER A 69 7.16 6.66 -9.33
C SER A 69 6.63 6.39 -7.93
N ALA A 70 5.49 5.73 -7.85
CA ALA A 70 5.00 5.13 -6.62
C ALA A 70 5.27 3.63 -6.66
N GLU A 71 5.71 3.07 -5.56
CA GLU A 71 5.83 1.63 -5.38
C GLU A 71 4.67 1.17 -4.50
N LEU A 72 3.70 0.48 -5.11
CA LEU A 72 2.59 -0.13 -4.39
C LEU A 72 2.80 -1.64 -4.38
N ASP A 73 2.93 -2.22 -3.17
CA ASP A 73 3.24 -3.64 -3.00
C ASP A 73 4.46 -4.10 -3.83
N PHE A 74 5.51 -3.31 -3.82
CA PHE A 74 6.78 -3.58 -4.52
C PHE A 74 6.69 -3.55 -6.05
N ARG A 75 5.58 -3.05 -6.60
CA ARG A 75 5.41 -2.79 -8.03
C ARG A 75 5.52 -1.30 -8.28
N ALA A 76 6.53 -0.91 -9.06
CA ALA A 76 6.71 0.48 -9.43
C ALA A 76 5.67 0.92 -10.47
N VAL A 77 5.03 2.02 -10.21
CA VAL A 77 4.07 2.68 -11.09
C VAL A 77 4.62 4.06 -11.43
N PRO A 78 4.82 4.38 -12.70
CA PRO A 78 5.24 5.73 -13.08
C PRO A 78 4.14 6.73 -12.75
N CYS A 79 4.53 7.86 -12.17
CA CYS A 79 3.64 8.92 -11.72
C CYS A 79 3.94 10.23 -12.45
N ARG A 80 2.90 10.87 -12.96
CA ARG A 80 2.89 12.18 -13.59
C ARG A 80 1.54 12.85 -13.34
N PRO A 81 1.35 14.12 -13.61
CA PRO A 81 0.05 14.77 -13.48
C PRO A 81 -1.07 13.97 -14.16
N GLY A 82 -2.22 13.84 -13.50
CA GLY A 82 -3.33 13.00 -13.92
C GLY A 82 -3.18 11.50 -13.62
N THR A 83 -2.08 11.07 -12.96
CA THR A 83 -1.98 9.68 -12.47
C THR A 83 -2.85 9.51 -11.24
N LEU A 84 -3.75 8.54 -11.30
CA LEU A 84 -4.59 8.10 -10.20
C LEU A 84 -4.10 6.76 -9.67
N LEU A 85 -3.88 6.67 -8.36
CA LEU A 85 -3.55 5.45 -7.65
C LEU A 85 -4.62 5.17 -6.60
N ARG A 86 -5.09 3.93 -6.55
CA ARG A 86 -5.92 3.43 -5.48
C ARG A 86 -5.15 2.41 -4.65
N ALA A 87 -5.07 2.65 -3.36
CA ALA A 87 -4.42 1.75 -2.43
C ALA A 87 -5.39 1.35 -1.31
N ARG A 88 -5.21 0.14 -0.76
CA ARG A 88 -6.11 -0.48 0.22
C ARG A 88 -5.41 -0.67 1.56
N PRO A 89 -6.18 -0.81 2.65
CA PRO A 89 -5.61 -1.17 3.95
C PRO A 89 -4.72 -2.42 3.85
N GLY A 90 -3.60 -2.36 4.55
CA GLY A 90 -2.61 -3.45 4.56
C GLY A 90 -1.66 -3.48 3.37
N GLN A 91 -1.81 -2.64 2.35
CA GLN A 91 -0.81 -2.48 1.28
C GLN A 91 0.37 -1.64 1.75
N ALA A 92 1.52 -1.88 1.13
CA ALA A 92 2.74 -1.12 1.38
C ALA A 92 2.94 -0.10 0.26
N LEU A 93 2.93 1.19 0.61
CA LEU A 93 3.12 2.31 -0.30
C LEU A 93 4.46 2.98 -0.05
N ARG A 94 5.17 3.31 -1.11
CA ARG A 94 6.40 4.12 -1.08
C ARG A 94 6.42 5.01 -2.32
N CYS A 95 6.69 6.29 -2.15
CA CYS A 95 6.89 7.21 -3.26
C CYS A 95 8.38 7.43 -3.51
N LEU A 96 8.76 7.42 -4.78
CA LEU A 96 10.13 7.55 -5.25
C LEU A 96 10.20 8.74 -6.21
N GLY A 97 10.92 9.77 -5.79
CA GLY A 97 11.04 11.02 -6.54
C GLY A 97 10.99 12.22 -5.61
N THR A 98 11.71 13.27 -5.95
CA THR A 98 11.90 14.42 -5.06
C THR A 98 10.87 15.53 -5.28
N GLN A 99 9.97 15.40 -6.24
CA GLN A 99 9.04 16.46 -6.64
C GLN A 99 7.72 15.89 -7.13
N LEU A 100 7.11 15.04 -6.32
CA LEU A 100 5.80 14.47 -6.63
C LEU A 100 4.77 15.05 -5.68
N ASP A 101 3.90 15.93 -6.18
CA ASP A 101 2.78 16.46 -5.43
C ASP A 101 1.50 15.71 -5.80
N ALA A 102 0.70 15.37 -4.80
CA ALA A 102 -0.57 14.69 -5.00
C ALA A 102 -1.58 15.07 -3.92
N THR A 103 -2.84 15.09 -4.31
CA THR A 103 -3.96 15.14 -3.37
C THR A 103 -4.34 13.73 -2.97
N VAL A 104 -4.44 13.50 -1.67
CA VAL A 104 -4.81 12.21 -1.09
C VAL A 104 -6.21 12.31 -0.48
N VAL A 105 -7.07 11.36 -0.83
CA VAL A 105 -8.34 11.14 -0.17
C VAL A 105 -8.24 9.80 0.55
N SER A 106 -8.44 9.80 1.87
CA SER A 106 -8.40 8.59 2.69
C SER A 106 -9.74 8.37 3.39
N TRP A 107 -10.17 7.11 3.50
CA TRP A 107 -11.41 6.77 4.18
C TRP A 107 -11.30 5.44 4.92
N GLY A 108 -12.11 5.31 5.97
CA GLY A 108 -12.20 4.10 6.76
C GLY A 108 -13.20 3.08 6.19
N PRO A 109 -13.22 1.85 6.72
CA PRO A 109 -14.03 0.75 6.19
C PRO A 109 -15.54 1.00 6.25
N ASP A 110 -16.00 1.89 7.11
CA ASP A 110 -17.41 2.19 7.32
C ASP A 110 -17.92 3.41 6.53
N ALA A 111 -17.01 4.15 5.90
CA ALA A 111 -17.33 5.39 5.18
C ALA A 111 -18.38 5.19 4.06
N LEU A 112 -18.35 4.04 3.39
CA LEU A 112 -19.27 3.72 2.29
C LEU A 112 -20.40 2.78 2.71
N ARG A 113 -20.56 2.48 4.01
CA ARG A 113 -21.59 1.56 4.49
C ARG A 113 -22.99 2.08 4.15
N GLY A 114 -23.80 1.23 3.51
CA GLY A 114 -25.16 1.56 3.11
C GLY A 114 -25.28 2.32 1.79
N LEU A 115 -24.17 2.57 1.09
CA LEU A 115 -24.16 3.08 -0.27
C LEU A 115 -23.87 1.93 -1.24
N ASP A 116 -24.52 1.97 -2.41
CA ASP A 116 -24.33 0.95 -3.46
C ASP A 116 -23.10 1.29 -4.31
N VAL A 117 -21.94 1.11 -3.69
CA VAL A 117 -20.64 1.39 -4.29
C VAL A 117 -19.70 0.22 -4.00
N ASP A 118 -19.12 -0.35 -5.05
CA ASP A 118 -18.04 -1.32 -4.93
C ASP A 118 -16.67 -0.63 -5.14
N PRO A 119 -15.95 -0.29 -4.08
CA PRO A 119 -14.63 0.32 -4.22
C PRO A 119 -13.66 -0.59 -4.97
N ASP A 120 -13.87 -1.90 -4.98
CA ASP A 120 -12.99 -2.85 -5.65
C ASP A 120 -13.14 -2.84 -7.18
N ALA A 121 -14.20 -2.20 -7.69
CA ALA A 121 -14.35 -1.91 -9.11
C ALA A 121 -13.42 -0.81 -9.63
N VAL A 122 -12.82 0.01 -8.74
CA VAL A 122 -11.86 1.05 -9.14
C VAL A 122 -10.48 0.43 -9.38
N PRO A 123 -9.85 0.69 -10.54
CA PRO A 123 -8.53 0.15 -10.84
C PRO A 123 -7.44 0.68 -9.88
N THR A 124 -6.46 -0.17 -9.57
CA THR A 124 -5.34 0.18 -8.67
C THR A 124 -4.49 1.33 -9.22
N HIS A 125 -4.38 1.43 -10.55
CA HIS A 125 -3.61 2.47 -11.23
C HIS A 125 -4.31 2.89 -12.52
N ARG A 126 -4.33 4.19 -12.77
CA ARG A 126 -4.84 4.76 -14.01
C ARG A 126 -4.14 6.07 -14.36
N GLN A 127 -3.85 6.26 -15.64
CA GLN A 127 -3.55 7.57 -16.20
C GLN A 127 -4.85 8.15 -16.74
N LEU A 128 -5.29 9.24 -16.16
CA LEU A 128 -6.42 10.03 -16.64
C LEU A 128 -5.98 10.89 -17.82
N ALA A 129 -6.91 11.25 -18.67
CA ALA A 129 -6.68 12.14 -19.80
C ALA A 129 -7.98 12.80 -20.28
N GLY A 130 -7.88 14.02 -20.82
CA GLY A 130 -9.00 14.75 -21.41
C GLY A 130 -10.13 15.03 -20.42
N GLU A 131 -11.39 14.93 -20.87
CA GLU A 131 -12.57 15.25 -20.07
C GLU A 131 -12.66 14.42 -18.77
N ASP A 132 -12.21 13.17 -18.79
CA ASP A 132 -12.19 12.31 -17.58
C ASP A 132 -11.21 12.83 -16.53
N GLU A 133 -10.06 13.36 -16.96
CA GLU A 133 -9.07 13.96 -16.08
C GLU A 133 -9.62 15.22 -15.42
N ASP A 134 -10.20 16.13 -16.21
CA ASP A 134 -10.78 17.38 -15.72
C ASP A 134 -11.92 17.13 -14.73
N ALA A 135 -12.79 16.16 -15.03
CA ALA A 135 -13.89 15.79 -14.15
C ALA A 135 -13.40 15.21 -12.80
N VAL A 136 -12.42 14.31 -12.83
CA VAL A 136 -11.89 13.70 -11.60
C VAL A 136 -11.12 14.74 -10.77
N ILE A 137 -10.30 15.60 -11.41
CA ILE A 137 -9.60 16.69 -10.71
C ILE A 137 -10.61 17.62 -10.02
N SER A 138 -11.69 17.99 -10.71
CA SER A 138 -12.73 18.86 -10.15
C SER A 138 -13.40 18.21 -8.94
N GLU A 139 -13.78 16.93 -9.03
CA GLU A 139 -14.44 16.21 -7.93
C GLU A 139 -13.52 16.04 -6.72
N VAL A 140 -12.25 15.66 -6.93
CA VAL A 140 -11.27 15.52 -5.83
C VAL A 140 -11.00 16.87 -5.17
N THR A 141 -10.88 17.92 -5.97
CA THR A 141 -10.66 19.28 -5.46
C THR A 141 -11.85 19.76 -4.63
N GLN A 142 -13.09 19.55 -5.13
CA GLN A 142 -14.29 19.92 -4.41
C GLN A 142 -14.42 19.17 -3.09
N LEU A 143 -14.15 17.85 -3.10
CA LEU A 143 -14.15 17.04 -1.90
C LEU A 143 -13.13 17.54 -0.87
N ALA A 144 -11.92 17.90 -1.31
CA ALA A 144 -10.89 18.46 -0.44
C ALA A 144 -11.30 19.82 0.17
N VAL A 145 -11.88 20.72 -0.64
CA VAL A 145 -12.38 22.02 -0.20
C VAL A 145 -13.51 21.84 0.84
N ASP A 146 -14.44 20.92 0.59
CA ASP A 146 -15.55 20.71 1.50
C ASP A 146 -15.11 20.02 2.80
N ALA A 147 -14.12 19.12 2.75
CA ALA A 147 -13.53 18.51 3.93
C ALA A 147 -12.86 19.55 4.84
N ASP A 148 -12.08 20.48 4.27
CA ASP A 148 -11.41 21.53 5.00
C ASP A 148 -12.41 22.57 5.57
N ARG A 149 -13.33 23.06 4.72
CA ARG A 149 -14.28 24.12 5.08
C ARG A 149 -15.29 23.68 6.14
N HIS A 150 -15.68 22.41 6.15
CA HIS A 150 -16.79 21.90 6.95
C HIS A 150 -16.38 20.86 7.98
N ALA A 151 -15.11 20.76 8.33
CA ALA A 151 -14.55 19.75 9.24
C ALA A 151 -15.31 19.61 10.60
N LEU A 152 -15.95 20.68 11.06
CA LEU A 152 -16.69 20.70 12.34
C LEU A 152 -18.21 20.60 12.21
N VAL A 153 -18.73 20.44 10.98
CA VAL A 153 -20.18 20.40 10.72
C VAL A 153 -20.66 18.97 10.60
N PRO A 154 -21.55 18.45 11.46
CA PRO A 154 -21.99 17.05 11.40
C PRO A 154 -22.61 16.64 10.04
N ALA A 155 -23.30 17.57 9.36
CA ALA A 155 -23.89 17.30 8.03
C ALA A 155 -22.80 17.12 6.94
N ALA A 156 -21.59 17.61 7.15
CA ALA A 156 -20.50 17.49 6.20
C ALA A 156 -20.07 16.02 6.00
N ALA A 157 -20.12 15.20 7.03
CA ALA A 157 -19.84 13.78 6.91
C ALA A 157 -20.72 13.09 5.85
N ALA A 158 -22.01 13.43 5.82
CA ALA A 158 -22.94 12.91 4.81
C ALA A 158 -22.61 13.43 3.40
N LEU A 159 -22.26 14.72 3.28
CA LEU A 159 -21.86 15.32 2.00
C LEU A 159 -20.60 14.61 1.47
N LEU A 160 -19.54 14.51 2.26
CA LEU A 160 -18.27 13.88 1.87
C LEU A 160 -18.45 12.41 1.48
N ARG A 161 -19.32 11.67 2.20
CA ARG A 161 -19.66 10.28 1.86
C ARG A 161 -20.28 10.16 0.47
N HIS A 162 -21.22 11.05 0.13
CA HIS A 162 -21.87 11.01 -1.19
C HIS A 162 -20.92 11.48 -2.29
N GLN A 163 -20.10 12.51 -2.05
CA GLN A 163 -19.07 12.93 -3.00
C GLN A 163 -18.05 11.82 -3.28
N LEU A 164 -17.55 11.14 -2.24
CA LEU A 164 -16.68 9.99 -2.40
C LEU A 164 -17.36 8.86 -3.19
N ALA A 165 -18.63 8.58 -2.90
CA ALA A 165 -19.39 7.56 -3.62
C ALA A 165 -19.52 7.90 -5.12
N VAL A 166 -19.85 9.14 -5.47
CA VAL A 166 -19.94 9.61 -6.86
C VAL A 166 -18.59 9.47 -7.56
N LEU A 167 -17.51 9.92 -6.92
CA LEU A 167 -16.15 9.79 -7.44
C LEU A 167 -15.78 8.33 -7.75
N LEU A 168 -16.00 7.41 -6.81
CA LEU A 168 -15.70 5.99 -6.99
C LEU A 168 -16.56 5.35 -8.07
N LEU A 169 -17.85 5.68 -8.16
CA LEU A 169 -18.75 5.23 -9.22
C LEU A 169 -18.26 5.72 -10.59
N ARG A 170 -17.90 7.00 -10.72
CA ARG A 170 -17.34 7.54 -11.96
C ARG A 170 -16.09 6.79 -12.37
N LEU A 171 -15.16 6.59 -11.46
CA LEU A 171 -13.91 5.84 -11.71
C LEU A 171 -14.16 4.39 -12.13
N SER A 172 -15.19 3.74 -11.60
CA SER A 172 -15.57 2.37 -11.96
C SER A 172 -16.18 2.25 -13.37
N LEU A 173 -16.76 3.34 -13.90
CA LEU A 173 -17.33 3.38 -15.24
C LEU A 173 -16.30 3.65 -16.34
N LEU A 174 -15.11 4.12 -15.96
CA LEU A 174 -14.05 4.39 -16.94
C LEU A 174 -13.58 3.10 -17.62
N PRO A 175 -13.36 3.07 -18.94
CA PRO A 175 -12.95 1.87 -19.68
C PRO A 175 -11.67 1.25 -19.10
N HIS A 176 -11.64 -0.06 -18.86
CA HIS A 176 -10.45 -0.77 -18.35
C HIS A 176 -9.62 -1.27 -19.53
N PRO A 177 -8.44 -0.70 -19.82
CA PRO A 177 -7.57 -1.24 -20.86
C PRO A 177 -7.03 -2.60 -20.39
N GLY A 178 -7.39 -3.67 -21.09
CA GLY A 178 -6.75 -4.99 -20.96
C GLY A 178 -7.52 -6.08 -20.22
N GLU A 179 -8.79 -5.91 -19.86
CA GLU A 179 -9.59 -7.04 -19.43
C GLU A 179 -9.93 -7.95 -20.64
N ALA A 180 -9.12 -9.03 -20.77
CA ALA A 180 -9.52 -10.15 -21.60
C ALA A 180 -10.81 -10.77 -21.02
N PRO A 181 -11.82 -11.13 -21.83
CA PRO A 181 -13.03 -11.74 -21.35
C PRO A 181 -12.74 -13.13 -20.77
N SER A 182 -12.51 -13.22 -19.48
CA SER A 182 -12.51 -14.50 -18.76
C SER A 182 -13.96 -15.03 -18.69
N PRO A 183 -14.16 -16.35 -18.76
CA PRO A 183 -15.48 -16.92 -18.51
C PRO A 183 -16.03 -16.40 -17.19
N ARG A 184 -17.24 -15.79 -17.23
CA ARG A 184 -17.82 -15.08 -16.05
C ARG A 184 -17.86 -15.92 -14.77
N ALA A 185 -18.06 -17.22 -14.88
CA ALA A 185 -18.15 -18.15 -13.74
C ALA A 185 -16.79 -18.38 -13.07
N GLU A 186 -15.72 -18.56 -13.84
CA GLU A 186 -14.37 -18.72 -13.34
C GLU A 186 -13.85 -17.42 -12.71
N ALA A 187 -14.09 -16.28 -13.36
CA ALA A 187 -13.73 -14.97 -12.84
C ALA A 187 -14.44 -14.68 -11.51
N GLU A 188 -15.73 -15.04 -11.38
CA GLU A 188 -16.46 -14.87 -10.12
C GLU A 188 -15.95 -15.79 -9.02
N THR A 189 -15.69 -17.06 -9.34
CA THR A 189 -15.10 -18.02 -8.39
C THR A 189 -13.74 -17.54 -7.90
N PHE A 190 -12.90 -17.02 -8.82
CA PHE A 190 -11.60 -16.46 -8.48
C PHE A 190 -11.73 -15.22 -7.58
N ARG A 191 -12.62 -14.27 -7.90
CA ARG A 191 -12.88 -13.09 -7.05
C ARG A 191 -13.33 -13.47 -5.64
N ARG A 192 -14.20 -14.50 -5.52
CA ARG A 192 -14.62 -15.04 -4.21
C ARG A 192 -13.43 -15.63 -3.47
N LEU A 193 -12.54 -16.40 -4.13
CA LEU A 193 -11.31 -16.88 -3.51
C LEU A 193 -10.46 -15.72 -2.99
N CYS A 194 -10.19 -14.71 -3.79
CA CYS A 194 -9.38 -13.57 -3.38
C CYS A 194 -9.96 -12.91 -2.10
N ARG A 195 -11.27 -12.68 -2.05
CA ARG A 195 -11.94 -12.13 -0.86
C ARG A 195 -11.78 -13.02 0.38
N GLU A 196 -11.96 -14.33 0.25
CA GLU A 196 -11.79 -15.27 1.37
C GLU A 196 -10.33 -15.42 1.80
N VAL A 197 -9.38 -15.37 0.86
CA VAL A 197 -7.95 -15.37 1.17
C VAL A 197 -7.57 -14.11 1.95
N GLU A 198 -8.07 -12.93 1.57
CA GLU A 198 -7.84 -11.70 2.35
C GLU A 198 -8.32 -11.81 3.80
N ARG A 199 -9.46 -12.44 4.02
CA ARG A 199 -10.03 -12.64 5.36
C ARG A 199 -9.34 -13.74 6.17
N GLY A 200 -8.80 -14.77 5.48
CA GLY A 200 -8.41 -16.03 6.09
C GLY A 200 -6.94 -16.41 6.03
N TYR A 201 -6.08 -15.75 5.26
CA TYR A 201 -4.69 -16.15 5.00
C TYR A 201 -3.83 -16.34 6.28
N ARG A 202 -4.20 -15.68 7.38
CA ARG A 202 -3.52 -15.85 8.69
C ARG A 202 -3.93 -17.12 9.43
N ARG A 203 -5.11 -17.67 9.12
CA ARG A 203 -5.69 -18.84 9.81
C ARG A 203 -5.38 -20.13 9.09
N THR A 204 -5.49 -20.13 7.77
CA THR A 204 -5.26 -21.31 6.95
C THR A 204 -4.58 -20.97 5.63
N ARG A 205 -3.85 -21.96 5.11
CA ARG A 205 -3.22 -21.94 3.77
C ARG A 205 -3.62 -23.17 2.96
N ARG A 206 -4.63 -23.91 3.44
CA ARG A 206 -5.14 -25.11 2.78
C ARG A 206 -6.19 -24.74 1.75
N VAL A 207 -6.04 -25.27 0.56
CA VAL A 207 -6.99 -25.02 -0.55
C VAL A 207 -8.37 -25.59 -0.22
N GLU A 208 -8.40 -26.73 0.49
CA GLU A 208 -9.62 -27.42 0.91
C GLU A 208 -10.51 -26.54 1.78
N ASP A 209 -9.90 -25.79 2.71
CA ASP A 209 -10.64 -24.89 3.62
C ASP A 209 -11.31 -23.76 2.84
N TYR A 210 -10.63 -23.16 1.88
CA TYR A 210 -11.20 -22.13 1.03
C TYR A 210 -12.25 -22.68 0.06
N ALA A 211 -12.03 -23.86 -0.50
CA ALA A 211 -13.01 -24.52 -1.36
C ALA A 211 -14.33 -24.78 -0.61
N ALA A 212 -14.23 -25.27 0.66
CA ALA A 212 -15.38 -25.45 1.52
C ALA A 212 -16.11 -24.14 1.85
N GLN A 213 -15.37 -23.06 2.19
CA GLN A 213 -15.94 -21.74 2.49
C GLN A 213 -16.69 -21.14 1.28
N ILE A 214 -16.19 -21.37 0.06
CA ILE A 214 -16.78 -20.87 -1.19
C ILE A 214 -17.93 -21.78 -1.65
N GLY A 215 -18.03 -23.02 -1.14
CA GLY A 215 -19.04 -23.99 -1.54
C GLY A 215 -18.75 -24.63 -2.90
N CYS A 216 -17.46 -24.89 -3.21
CA CYS A 216 -17.06 -25.54 -4.45
C CYS A 216 -15.99 -26.63 -4.22
N SER A 217 -15.72 -27.45 -5.24
CA SER A 217 -14.65 -28.43 -5.16
C SER A 217 -13.26 -27.77 -5.34
N VAL A 218 -12.20 -28.40 -4.75
CA VAL A 218 -10.81 -27.98 -4.97
C VAL A 218 -10.46 -27.94 -6.48
N ARG A 219 -11.00 -28.87 -7.25
CA ARG A 219 -10.81 -28.92 -8.70
C ARG A 219 -11.42 -27.71 -9.40
N THR A 220 -12.65 -27.33 -9.02
CA THR A 220 -13.35 -26.13 -9.54
C THR A 220 -12.55 -24.87 -9.22
N LEU A 221 -12.10 -24.76 -7.96
CA LEU A 221 -11.33 -23.61 -7.49
C LEU A 221 -10.00 -23.49 -8.24
N THR A 222 -9.25 -24.59 -8.40
CA THR A 222 -7.98 -24.60 -9.11
C THR A 222 -8.18 -24.27 -10.60
N ARG A 223 -9.24 -24.78 -11.23
CA ARG A 223 -9.57 -24.44 -12.63
C ARG A 223 -9.86 -22.95 -12.80
N ALA A 224 -10.62 -22.35 -11.88
CA ALA A 224 -10.89 -20.91 -11.89
C ALA A 224 -9.61 -20.08 -11.76
N CYS A 225 -8.71 -20.47 -10.86
CA CYS A 225 -7.40 -19.80 -10.72
C CYS A 225 -6.55 -19.92 -11.97
N LEU A 226 -6.47 -21.12 -12.55
CA LEU A 226 -5.70 -21.35 -13.79
C LEU A 226 -6.26 -20.54 -14.97
N ALA A 227 -7.58 -20.47 -15.11
CA ALA A 227 -8.23 -19.73 -16.18
C ALA A 227 -7.96 -18.21 -16.11
N VAL A 228 -7.91 -17.65 -14.87
CA VAL A 228 -7.75 -16.21 -14.69
C VAL A 228 -6.28 -15.79 -14.58
N THR A 229 -5.44 -16.61 -13.93
CA THR A 229 -4.07 -16.20 -13.55
C THR A 229 -2.97 -17.08 -14.14
N GLY A 230 -3.31 -18.22 -14.73
CA GLY A 230 -2.33 -19.26 -15.11
C GLY A 230 -1.70 -19.99 -13.91
N ARG A 231 -2.20 -19.78 -12.67
CA ARG A 231 -1.63 -20.33 -11.43
C ARG A 231 -2.64 -21.21 -10.70
N SER A 232 -2.14 -22.19 -9.96
CA SER A 232 -3.01 -23.02 -9.11
C SER A 232 -3.55 -22.24 -7.92
N ALA A 233 -4.66 -22.71 -7.33
CA ALA A 233 -5.23 -22.09 -6.11
C ALA A 233 -4.21 -22.05 -4.96
N LYS A 234 -3.36 -23.09 -4.82
CA LYS A 234 -2.30 -23.10 -3.81
C LYS A 234 -1.28 -22.00 -4.03
N GLN A 235 -0.84 -21.78 -5.27
CA GLN A 235 0.08 -20.70 -5.60
C GLN A 235 -0.52 -19.33 -5.31
N VAL A 236 -1.78 -19.09 -5.65
CA VAL A 236 -2.47 -17.82 -5.35
C VAL A 236 -2.50 -17.55 -3.84
N ILE A 237 -2.80 -18.56 -3.03
CA ILE A 237 -2.80 -18.44 -1.56
C ILE A 237 -1.38 -18.17 -1.02
N ASP A 238 -0.40 -18.94 -1.47
CA ASP A 238 0.99 -18.81 -0.99
C ASP A 238 1.59 -17.45 -1.39
N GLU A 239 1.32 -16.97 -2.59
CA GLU A 239 1.73 -15.63 -3.04
C GLU A 239 1.14 -14.52 -2.17
N ARG A 240 -0.14 -14.65 -1.79
CA ARG A 240 -0.77 -13.66 -0.90
C ARG A 240 -0.10 -13.62 0.47
N VAL A 241 0.24 -14.79 1.03
CA VAL A 241 0.97 -14.90 2.30
C VAL A 241 2.39 -14.34 2.18
N ALA A 242 3.10 -14.65 1.09
CA ALA A 242 4.43 -14.13 0.80
C ALA A 242 4.42 -12.60 0.65
N LEU A 243 3.42 -12.06 -0.05
CA LEU A 243 3.25 -10.60 -0.18
C LEU A 243 3.06 -9.94 1.19
N GLN A 244 2.24 -10.52 2.07
CA GLN A 244 2.08 -9.97 3.41
C GLN A 244 3.37 -10.05 4.23
N ALA A 245 4.15 -11.11 4.06
CA ALA A 245 5.47 -11.22 4.69
C ALA A 245 6.40 -10.11 4.18
N CYS A 246 6.45 -9.87 2.88
CA CYS A 246 7.22 -8.78 2.29
C CYS A 246 6.81 -7.41 2.86
N ARG A 247 5.51 -7.13 2.95
CA ARG A 247 4.98 -5.88 3.51
C ARG A 247 5.46 -5.67 4.96
N LEU A 248 5.31 -6.68 5.81
CA LEU A 248 5.71 -6.61 7.21
C LEU A 248 7.24 -6.48 7.37
N LEU A 249 8.02 -7.20 6.57
CA LEU A 249 9.48 -7.13 6.59
C LEU A 249 10.00 -5.76 6.15
N ALA A 250 9.37 -5.13 5.18
CA ALA A 250 9.80 -3.84 4.63
C ALA A 250 9.34 -2.64 5.48
N ALA A 251 8.14 -2.71 6.05
CA ALA A 251 7.49 -1.56 6.70
C ALA A 251 7.60 -1.57 8.22
N THR A 252 8.06 -2.67 8.84
CA THR A 252 8.13 -2.80 10.30
C THR A 252 9.47 -3.34 10.78
N ASP A 253 9.81 -3.02 12.04
CA ASP A 253 10.97 -3.57 12.73
C ASP A 253 10.64 -4.85 13.53
N ASP A 254 9.45 -5.43 13.32
CA ASP A 254 9.05 -6.66 13.98
C ASP A 254 10.09 -7.78 13.76
N PRO A 255 10.48 -8.51 14.81
CA PRO A 255 11.36 -9.67 14.66
C PRO A 255 10.82 -10.67 13.63
N ILE A 256 11.69 -11.21 12.79
CA ILE A 256 11.32 -12.15 11.71
C ILE A 256 10.49 -13.33 12.26
N ALA A 257 10.87 -13.85 13.44
CA ALA A 257 10.12 -14.91 14.10
C ALA A 257 8.69 -14.47 14.49
N ARG A 258 8.48 -13.22 14.90
CA ARG A 258 7.16 -12.67 15.21
C ARG A 258 6.32 -12.57 13.95
N ILE A 259 6.89 -12.08 12.84
CA ILE A 259 6.22 -12.02 11.54
C ILE A 259 5.78 -13.42 11.11
N GLY A 260 6.66 -14.43 11.20
CA GLY A 260 6.34 -15.81 10.88
C GLY A 260 5.14 -16.33 11.69
N ARG A 261 5.16 -16.16 13.00
CA ARG A 261 4.04 -16.57 13.88
C ARG A 261 2.73 -15.83 13.51
N ARG A 262 2.79 -14.52 13.25
CA ARG A 262 1.62 -13.72 12.83
C ARG A 262 1.00 -14.20 11.52
N LEU A 263 1.81 -14.83 10.65
CA LEU A 263 1.39 -15.40 9.37
C LEU A 263 1.03 -16.90 9.45
N GLY A 264 0.90 -17.45 10.66
CA GLY A 264 0.50 -18.83 10.88
C GLY A 264 1.62 -19.87 10.72
N PHE A 265 2.88 -19.47 10.89
CA PHE A 265 4.03 -20.38 10.95
C PHE A 265 4.46 -20.56 12.42
N PRO A 266 4.18 -21.70 13.04
CA PRO A 266 4.58 -21.93 14.43
C PRO A 266 6.11 -21.92 14.57
N GLU A 267 6.82 -22.49 13.59
CA GLU A 267 8.27 -22.61 13.59
C GLU A 267 8.94 -21.58 12.67
N PRO A 268 9.90 -20.77 13.17
CA PRO A 268 10.61 -19.78 12.37
C PRO A 268 11.32 -20.37 11.14
N THR A 269 11.87 -21.59 11.25
CA THR A 269 12.54 -22.29 10.15
C THR A 269 11.58 -22.58 8.99
N ASN A 270 10.35 -22.94 9.28
CA ASN A 270 9.31 -23.20 8.27
C ASN A 270 8.93 -21.90 7.53
N PHE A 271 8.86 -20.79 8.26
CA PHE A 271 8.66 -19.48 7.66
C PHE A 271 9.83 -19.09 6.74
N GLY A 272 11.07 -19.25 7.20
CA GLY A 272 12.26 -18.96 6.40
C GLY A 272 12.30 -19.76 5.09
N ARG A 273 12.04 -21.06 5.13
CA ARG A 273 11.98 -21.93 3.94
C ARG A 273 10.86 -21.53 2.99
N PHE A 274 9.66 -21.28 3.53
CA PHE A 274 8.51 -20.80 2.75
C PHE A 274 8.86 -19.49 2.03
N PHE A 275 9.31 -18.49 2.77
CA PHE A 275 9.61 -17.18 2.22
C PHE A 275 10.69 -17.25 1.14
N THR A 276 11.77 -17.98 1.39
CA THR A 276 12.85 -18.13 0.39
C THR A 276 12.36 -18.84 -0.87
N ARG A 277 11.48 -19.83 -0.75
CA ARG A 277 10.88 -20.50 -1.90
C ARG A 277 10.01 -19.55 -2.73
N GLU A 278 9.17 -18.73 -2.09
CA GLU A 278 8.23 -17.84 -2.78
C GLU A 278 8.88 -16.55 -3.32
N VAL A 279 9.87 -16.00 -2.60
CA VAL A 279 10.46 -14.67 -2.87
C VAL A 279 11.85 -14.77 -3.49
N GLY A 280 12.52 -15.92 -3.36
CA GLY A 280 13.86 -16.15 -3.91
C GLY A 280 15.02 -15.72 -3.00
N VAL A 281 14.77 -14.99 -1.92
CA VAL A 281 15.79 -14.53 -0.95
C VAL A 281 15.34 -14.80 0.48
N SER A 282 16.27 -14.84 1.44
CA SER A 282 15.89 -15.02 2.84
C SER A 282 15.14 -13.79 3.41
N PRO A 283 14.30 -13.94 4.45
CA PRO A 283 13.61 -12.82 5.08
C PRO A 283 14.55 -11.73 5.57
N GLY A 284 15.71 -12.10 6.11
CA GLY A 284 16.74 -11.15 6.57
C GLY A 284 17.38 -10.38 5.43
N ALA A 285 17.75 -11.07 4.33
CA ALA A 285 18.30 -10.44 3.14
C ALA A 285 17.29 -9.48 2.48
N PHE A 286 15.99 -9.88 2.44
CA PHE A 286 14.93 -9.03 1.91
C PHE A 286 14.80 -7.73 2.72
N ARG A 287 14.78 -7.81 4.05
CA ARG A 287 14.71 -6.64 4.94
C ARG A 287 15.91 -5.72 4.71
N ALA A 288 17.13 -6.26 4.78
CA ALA A 288 18.36 -5.49 4.59
C ALA A 288 18.41 -4.75 3.25
N ALA A 289 17.94 -5.38 2.16
CA ALA A 289 17.88 -4.76 0.85
C ALA A 289 16.86 -3.59 0.77
N ARG A 290 15.83 -3.59 1.62
CA ARG A 290 14.81 -2.53 1.66
C ARG A 290 15.15 -1.39 2.62
N GLU A 291 16.08 -1.60 3.54
CA GLU A 291 16.62 -0.57 4.43
C GLU A 291 17.67 0.31 3.74
N GLN A 292 18.26 -0.15 2.65
CA GLN A 292 19.20 0.65 1.87
C GLN A 292 18.45 1.69 1.05
N PRO A 293 18.84 2.98 1.09
CA PRO A 293 18.34 3.98 0.16
C PRO A 293 18.63 3.50 -1.26
N LEU A 294 17.62 3.49 -2.13
CA LEU A 294 17.85 3.21 -3.54
C LEU A 294 18.87 4.23 -4.07
N PRO A 295 19.94 3.79 -4.77
CA PRO A 295 20.87 4.73 -5.37
C PRO A 295 20.08 5.61 -6.34
N VAL A 296 20.02 6.90 -6.04
CA VAL A 296 19.49 7.90 -6.96
C VAL A 296 20.37 7.84 -8.19
N ARG A 297 19.91 7.18 -9.26
CA ARG A 297 20.57 7.24 -10.55
C ARG A 297 20.52 8.70 -10.99
N PRO A 298 21.65 9.42 -11.09
CA PRO A 298 21.63 10.76 -11.59
C PRO A 298 21.03 10.73 -13.00
N VAL A 299 19.96 11.50 -13.19
CA VAL A 299 19.41 11.76 -14.54
C VAL A 299 20.52 12.40 -15.33
N ARG A 300 21.09 11.68 -16.29
CA ARG A 300 22.05 12.26 -17.22
C ARG A 300 21.32 13.37 -17.97
N PRO A 301 21.81 14.63 -17.91
CA PRO A 301 21.21 15.69 -18.72
C PRO A 301 21.29 15.25 -20.19
N ARG A 302 20.15 15.38 -20.87
CA ARG A 302 20.06 15.14 -22.31
C ARG A 302 21.01 16.11 -22.98
N PRO A 303 21.93 15.66 -23.87
CA PRO A 303 22.77 16.59 -24.61
C PRO A 303 21.88 17.56 -25.39
N PRO A 304 22.29 18.84 -25.49
CA PRO A 304 21.53 19.83 -26.28
C PRO A 304 21.34 19.30 -27.69
N ALA A 305 20.13 19.43 -28.21
CA ALA A 305 19.82 19.08 -29.57
C ALA A 305 20.71 19.96 -30.50
N ASP A 306 21.44 19.29 -31.40
CA ASP A 306 22.29 19.94 -32.40
C ASP A 306 21.54 21.06 -33.10
N SER A 307 22.09 22.25 -32.97
CA SER A 307 21.63 23.41 -33.75
C SER A 307 21.84 23.10 -35.25
N PRO A 308 20.87 23.44 -36.11
CA PRO A 308 21.04 23.23 -37.54
C PRO A 308 22.22 24.04 -38.09
N VAL A 309 23.14 23.36 -38.74
CA VAL A 309 24.25 23.98 -39.50
C VAL A 309 23.69 24.89 -40.56
N PRO A 310 24.06 26.18 -40.65
CA PRO A 310 23.61 27.03 -41.71
C PRO A 310 24.22 26.56 -43.04
N ALA A 311 23.35 26.30 -44.03
CA ALA A 311 23.76 25.97 -45.39
C ALA A 311 24.55 27.15 -45.97
N GLY A 312 25.85 26.90 -46.23
CA GLY A 312 26.71 27.84 -46.94
C GLY A 312 26.24 28.04 -48.36
N ARG A 313 26.13 29.30 -48.75
CA ARG A 313 26.01 29.73 -50.14
C ARG A 313 27.33 29.49 -50.85
N ALA A 314 27.29 28.89 -52.00
CA ALA A 314 28.17 29.07 -53.14
C ALA A 314 27.37 28.91 -54.42
#